data_bf1e48cc379ba03519565e76babf3a7a
#
_entry.id   bf1e48cc379ba03519565e76babf3a7a
#
_cell.length_a   1.000
_cell.length_b   1.000
_cell.length_c   1.000
_cell.angle_alpha   90.00
_cell.angle_beta   90.00
_cell.angle_gamma   90.00
#
_symmetry.space_group_name_H-M   'P 1'
#
loop_
_entity.id
_entity.type
_entity.pdbx_description
1 polymer ?
#
loop_
_entity_poly.entity_id
_entity_poly.type
_entity_poly.pdbx_seq_one_letter_code
_entity_poly.pdbx_strand_id
1 'polypeptide(L)'
;VATLSRVDPQLAVEDGRGETHGLADGIDAALLWTRNENPVMTARVESLGQVEVKFRAAEMVGTEPEENEPGRLKIVKLADTKTAKPGDTITFVIRYDNVGERPLHDLRIVDNLTSRLEYIEDSATSDRAGEITLEDSAEGSAVLTFQFDQPLLGGKGGAVTFQCKVR
;
A
#
# COMPACT_ATOMS: atom_id res chain seq x y z
N VAL A 1 13.35 -12.81 -6.98
CA VAL A 1 12.34 -11.82 -7.40
C VAL A 1 11.61 -12.41 -8.60
N ALA A 2 10.33 -12.59 -8.49
CA ALA A 2 9.47 -13.01 -9.60
C ALA A 2 8.52 -11.87 -9.93
N THR A 3 8.51 -11.44 -11.20
CA THR A 3 7.46 -10.54 -11.69
C THR A 3 6.19 -11.37 -11.89
N LEU A 4 5.11 -11.04 -11.18
CA LEU A 4 3.85 -11.77 -11.24
C LEU A 4 2.98 -11.29 -12.39
N SER A 5 2.76 -9.98 -12.47
CA SER A 5 1.90 -9.41 -13.49
C SER A 5 2.16 -7.92 -13.70
N ARG A 6 1.66 -7.41 -14.81
CA ARG A 6 1.56 -5.99 -15.06
C ARG A 6 0.14 -5.53 -14.75
N VAL A 7 0.01 -4.50 -13.95
CA VAL A 7 -1.28 -3.90 -13.62
C VAL A 7 -1.59 -2.81 -14.63
N ASP A 8 -2.65 -3.01 -15.39
CA ASP A 8 -3.20 -1.97 -16.26
C ASP A 8 -4.28 -1.17 -15.51
N PRO A 9 -4.45 0.13 -15.81
CA PRO A 9 -5.46 0.95 -15.17
C PRO A 9 -6.86 0.34 -15.36
N GLN A 10 -7.51 -0.01 -14.27
CA GLN A 10 -8.90 -0.39 -14.29
C GLN A 10 -9.76 0.78 -13.86
N LEU A 11 -10.94 0.92 -14.46
CA LEU A 11 -11.87 2.01 -14.17
C LEU A 11 -12.21 2.08 -12.68
N ALA A 12 -11.91 3.25 -12.13
CA ALA A 12 -12.36 3.83 -10.88
C ALA A 12 -12.76 2.82 -9.78
N VAL A 13 -11.88 2.62 -8.84
CA VAL A 13 -12.34 2.43 -7.45
C VAL A 13 -13.23 3.63 -7.17
N GLU A 14 -14.52 3.44 -6.97
CA GLU A 14 -15.47 4.49 -6.62
C GLU A 14 -14.82 5.32 -5.50
N ASP A 15 -14.80 6.62 -5.71
CA ASP A 15 -14.20 7.59 -4.80
C ASP A 15 -14.91 7.46 -3.46
N GLY A 16 -14.38 6.56 -2.62
CA GLY A 16 -14.95 6.22 -1.31
C GLY A 16 -14.81 7.38 -0.34
N ARG A 17 -15.38 8.53 -0.69
CA ARG A 17 -15.70 9.63 0.22
C ARG A 17 -16.89 9.28 1.13
N GLY A 18 -17.07 8.00 1.43
CA GLY A 18 -18.00 7.50 2.41
C GLY A 18 -17.35 7.45 3.78
N GLU A 19 -17.83 8.32 4.64
CA GLU A 19 -17.79 8.31 6.10
C GLU A 19 -16.46 7.96 6.79
N THR A 20 -15.96 8.91 7.56
CA THR A 20 -14.77 8.82 8.41
C THR A 20 -14.74 7.58 9.33
N HIS A 21 -15.88 7.03 9.70
CA HIS A 21 -16.00 5.81 10.50
C HIS A 21 -15.50 4.56 9.76
N GLY A 22 -15.85 4.39 8.48
CA GLY A 22 -15.38 3.23 7.71
C GLY A 22 -13.88 3.22 7.46
N LEU A 23 -13.27 4.41 7.34
CA LEU A 23 -11.82 4.53 7.16
C LEU A 23 -11.06 4.11 8.42
N ALA A 24 -11.50 4.54 9.61
CA ALA A 24 -10.88 4.18 10.88
C ALA A 24 -10.95 2.66 11.13
N ASP A 25 -12.10 2.05 10.87
CA ASP A 25 -12.30 0.60 11.02
C ASP A 25 -11.43 -0.21 10.05
N GLY A 26 -11.27 0.25 8.82
CA GLY A 26 -10.40 -0.40 7.83
C GLY A 26 -8.91 -0.29 8.19
N ILE A 27 -8.46 0.84 8.74
CA ILE A 27 -7.10 1.02 9.25
C ILE A 27 -6.84 0.09 10.42
N ASP A 28 -7.74 0.05 11.41
CA ASP A 28 -7.63 -0.85 12.55
C ASP A 28 -7.60 -2.32 12.12
N ALA A 29 -8.41 -2.68 11.13
CA ALA A 29 -8.40 -4.03 10.56
C ALA A 29 -7.04 -4.36 9.93
N ALA A 30 -6.48 -3.46 9.12
CA ALA A 30 -5.16 -3.64 8.53
C ALA A 30 -4.07 -3.80 9.60
N LEU A 31 -4.16 -3.04 10.70
CA LEU A 31 -3.24 -3.11 11.83
C LEU A 31 -3.19 -4.50 12.47
N LEU A 32 -4.35 -5.14 12.64
CA LEU A 32 -4.42 -6.47 13.23
C LEU A 32 -3.74 -7.55 12.38
N TRP A 33 -3.78 -7.36 11.05
CA TRP A 33 -3.18 -8.32 10.10
C TRP A 33 -1.69 -8.13 9.89
N THR A 34 -1.17 -6.93 10.16
CA THR A 34 0.21 -6.55 9.85
C THR A 34 1.10 -6.35 11.07
N ARG A 35 0.65 -6.71 12.26
CA ARG A 35 1.44 -6.63 13.50
C ARG A 35 2.68 -7.52 13.43
N ASN A 36 3.78 -6.94 12.99
CA ASN A 36 5.14 -7.44 13.14
C ASN A 36 6.05 -6.25 13.48
N GLU A 37 7.25 -6.53 14.00
CA GLU A 37 8.26 -5.51 14.36
C GLU A 37 8.82 -4.75 13.14
N ASN A 38 8.53 -5.22 11.93
CA ASN A 38 8.93 -4.60 10.67
C ASN A 38 7.94 -3.52 10.22
N PRO A 39 8.39 -2.50 9.50
CA PRO A 39 7.48 -1.51 8.94
C PRO A 39 6.45 -2.20 8.05
N VAL A 40 5.18 -1.89 8.28
CA VAL A 40 4.06 -2.51 7.55
C VAL A 40 4.13 -2.22 6.07
N MET A 41 4.64 -1.06 5.74
CA MET A 41 4.69 -0.55 4.39
C MET A 41 5.80 0.48 4.23
N THR A 42 6.45 0.49 3.09
CA THR A 42 7.47 1.48 2.73
C THR A 42 7.11 2.07 1.37
N ALA A 43 7.14 3.38 1.25
CA ALA A 43 7.11 4.03 -0.05
C ALA A 43 8.51 4.56 -0.38
N ARG A 44 8.98 4.31 -1.58
CA ARG A 44 10.24 4.84 -2.09
C ARG A 44 9.96 5.74 -3.29
N VAL A 45 10.54 6.92 -3.25
CA VAL A 45 10.50 7.89 -4.34
C VAL A 45 11.94 8.29 -4.65
N GLU A 46 12.37 8.19 -5.90
CA GLU A 46 13.77 8.40 -6.29
C GLU A 46 14.29 9.79 -5.89
N SER A 47 13.44 10.81 -5.96
CA SER A 47 13.78 12.19 -5.61
C SER A 47 13.68 12.51 -4.11
N LEU A 48 13.12 11.63 -3.30
CA LEU A 48 12.82 11.85 -1.88
C LEU A 48 13.49 10.84 -0.94
N GLY A 49 14.20 9.84 -1.47
CA GLY A 49 14.76 8.77 -0.65
C GLY A 49 13.70 7.77 -0.19
N GLN A 50 13.95 7.09 0.91
CA GLN A 50 13.07 6.08 1.46
C GLN A 50 12.16 6.70 2.53
N VAL A 51 10.86 6.70 2.28
CA VAL A 51 9.84 7.07 3.27
C VAL A 51 9.41 5.82 4.01
N GLU A 52 9.84 5.67 5.26
CA GLU A 52 9.39 4.58 6.14
C GLU A 52 8.08 4.98 6.82
N VAL A 53 7.06 4.17 6.63
CA VAL A 53 5.80 4.33 7.34
C VAL A 53 5.87 3.55 8.65
N LYS A 54 6.21 4.25 9.74
CA LYS A 54 6.13 3.71 11.10
C LYS A 54 4.76 3.98 11.68
N PHE A 55 4.21 2.98 12.37
CA PHE A 55 2.91 3.07 13.01
C PHE A 55 2.82 4.25 14.01
N ARG A 56 1.85 5.14 13.78
CA ARG A 56 1.21 5.92 14.85
C ARG A 56 -0.31 5.78 14.70
N ALA A 57 -0.98 5.62 15.82
CA ALA A 57 -2.37 5.15 15.96
C ALA A 57 -3.49 6.02 15.36
N ALA A 58 -3.24 7.01 14.51
CA ALA A 58 -4.29 7.86 13.94
C ALA A 58 -4.03 8.35 12.50
N GLU A 59 -2.79 8.46 12.02
CA GLU A 59 -2.49 8.90 10.65
C GLU A 59 -1.12 8.38 10.23
N MET A 60 -1.08 7.62 9.13
CA MET A 60 0.18 7.29 8.49
C MET A 60 0.58 8.45 7.55
N VAL A 61 1.26 9.44 8.08
CA VAL A 61 1.88 10.51 7.30
C VAL A 61 3.38 10.25 7.25
N GLY A 62 3.87 9.82 6.11
CA GLY A 62 5.30 9.83 5.84
C GLY A 62 5.73 11.27 5.55
N THR A 63 6.46 11.89 6.45
CA THR A 63 7.14 13.17 6.19
C THR A 63 8.64 12.96 6.30
N GLU A 64 9.37 13.25 5.24
CA GLU A 64 10.81 13.48 5.38
C GLU A 64 11.05 14.89 5.90
N PRO A 65 11.97 15.05 6.89
CA PRO A 65 12.41 16.38 7.28
C PRO A 65 13.56 16.80 6.37
N GLU A 66 13.32 17.59 5.36
CA GLU A 66 14.40 18.38 4.76
C GLU A 66 13.98 19.60 3.94
N GLU A 67 14.85 20.56 3.94
CA GLU A 67 14.87 21.98 3.73
C GLU A 67 14.53 22.52 2.33
N ASN A 68 13.82 21.83 1.44
CA ASN A 68 13.39 22.42 0.17
C ASN A 68 12.11 21.76 -0.35
N GLU A 69 10.96 22.21 0.15
CA GLU A 69 9.60 21.84 -0.32
C GLU A 69 9.51 20.44 -0.93
N PRO A 70 9.60 19.41 -0.13
CA PRO A 70 9.58 18.03 -0.61
C PRO A 70 8.19 17.67 -1.12
N GLY A 71 8.12 16.79 -2.09
CA GLY A 71 6.90 16.06 -2.39
C GLY A 71 6.41 15.39 -1.10
N ARG A 72 5.12 15.44 -0.82
CA ARG A 72 4.54 14.87 0.40
C ARG A 72 3.64 13.72 0.02
N LEU A 73 4.03 12.51 0.37
CA LEU A 73 3.21 11.32 0.15
C LEU A 73 2.45 10.96 1.43
N LYS A 74 1.12 10.89 1.33
CA LYS A 74 0.26 10.27 2.34
C LYS A 74 -0.11 8.88 1.85
N ILE A 75 -0.01 7.88 2.73
CA ILE A 75 -0.32 6.50 2.38
C ILE A 75 -1.09 5.85 3.53
N VAL A 76 -2.13 5.07 3.21
CA VAL A 76 -2.97 4.37 4.18
C VAL A 76 -3.27 2.99 3.66
N LYS A 77 -3.10 1.96 4.50
CA LYS A 77 -3.53 0.59 4.24
C LYS A 77 -4.80 0.28 5.00
N LEU A 78 -5.77 -0.29 4.32
CA LEU A 78 -7.06 -0.69 4.84
C LEU A 78 -7.25 -2.19 4.63
N ALA A 79 -7.99 -2.85 5.51
CA ALA A 79 -8.48 -4.21 5.32
C ALA A 79 -10.00 -4.25 5.50
N ASP A 80 -10.66 -5.13 4.78
CA ASP A 80 -12.11 -5.27 4.81
C ASP A 80 -12.65 -5.94 6.08
N THR A 81 -11.78 -6.63 6.85
CA THR A 81 -12.17 -7.32 8.08
C THR A 81 -11.08 -7.29 9.15
N LYS A 82 -11.50 -7.26 10.42
CA LYS A 82 -10.62 -7.41 11.59
C LYS A 82 -10.40 -8.88 11.99
N THR A 83 -11.28 -9.77 11.57
CA THR A 83 -11.27 -11.17 11.98
C THR A 83 -11.51 -12.09 10.79
N ALA A 84 -10.68 -13.12 10.66
CA ALA A 84 -10.84 -14.14 9.64
C ALA A 84 -10.27 -15.48 10.17
N LYS A 85 -10.73 -16.57 9.58
CA LYS A 85 -10.28 -17.93 9.88
C LYS A 85 -9.26 -18.39 8.82
N PRO A 86 -8.43 -19.40 9.14
CA PRO A 86 -7.63 -20.06 8.11
C PRO A 86 -8.48 -20.47 6.91
N GLY A 87 -8.04 -20.08 5.73
CA GLY A 87 -8.76 -20.29 4.46
C GLY A 87 -9.63 -19.13 3.99
N ASP A 88 -9.96 -18.19 4.85
CA ASP A 88 -10.72 -16.99 4.46
C ASP A 88 -9.85 -16.05 3.61
N THR A 89 -10.51 -15.26 2.77
CA THR A 89 -9.87 -14.21 1.96
C THR A 89 -10.09 -12.85 2.59
N ILE A 90 -9.02 -12.05 2.65
CA ILE A 90 -9.03 -10.66 3.11
C ILE A 90 -8.67 -9.76 1.94
N THR A 91 -9.44 -8.69 1.75
CA THR A 91 -9.14 -7.67 0.76
C THR A 91 -8.43 -6.48 1.42
N PHE A 92 -7.25 -6.15 0.90
CA PHE A 92 -6.50 -4.96 1.29
C PHE A 92 -6.62 -3.87 0.25
N VAL A 93 -6.71 -2.62 0.72
CA VAL A 93 -6.65 -1.43 -0.11
C VAL A 93 -5.54 -0.54 0.41
N ILE A 94 -4.59 -0.19 -0.46
CA ILE A 94 -3.56 0.81 -0.17
C ILE A 94 -3.93 2.08 -0.92
N ARG A 95 -4.29 3.12 -0.18
CA ARG A 95 -4.53 4.46 -0.74
C ARG A 95 -3.26 5.28 -0.60
N TYR A 96 -2.93 6.03 -1.63
CA TYR A 96 -1.78 6.91 -1.65
C TYR A 96 -2.14 8.25 -2.30
N ASP A 97 -1.68 9.36 -1.70
CA ASP A 97 -1.96 10.71 -2.14
C ASP A 97 -0.67 11.53 -2.11
N ASN A 98 -0.35 12.19 -3.21
CA ASN A 98 0.65 13.24 -3.22
C ASN A 98 0.01 14.53 -2.72
N VAL A 99 0.20 14.83 -1.44
CA VAL A 99 -0.35 16.04 -0.80
C VAL A 99 0.58 17.25 -0.95
N GLY A 100 1.67 17.10 -1.70
CA GLY A 100 2.56 18.17 -2.12
C GLY A 100 2.18 18.71 -3.50
N GLU A 101 2.91 19.72 -3.97
CA GLU A 101 2.69 20.35 -5.28
C GLU A 101 3.56 19.73 -6.38
N ARG A 102 4.69 19.11 -6.02
CA ARG A 102 5.63 18.54 -6.97
C ARG A 102 5.26 17.11 -7.37
N PRO A 103 5.50 16.71 -8.62
CA PRO A 103 5.35 15.32 -9.04
C PRO A 103 6.31 14.41 -8.25
N LEU A 104 5.84 13.23 -7.89
CA LEU A 104 6.64 12.14 -7.32
C LEU A 104 6.98 11.16 -8.45
N HIS A 105 8.26 11.04 -8.76
CA HIS A 105 8.78 10.15 -9.79
C HIS A 105 9.18 8.80 -9.19
N ASP A 106 9.06 7.73 -9.99
CA ASP A 106 9.47 6.37 -9.61
C ASP A 106 8.86 5.89 -8.28
N LEU A 107 7.58 6.19 -8.09
CA LEU A 107 6.83 5.78 -6.92
C LEU A 107 6.78 4.26 -6.85
N ARG A 108 7.27 3.73 -5.73
CA ARG A 108 7.24 2.31 -5.39
C ARG A 108 6.61 2.13 -4.02
N ILE A 109 5.61 1.28 -3.92
CA ILE A 109 4.97 0.90 -2.68
C ILE A 109 5.39 -0.54 -2.35
N VAL A 110 5.93 -0.76 -1.17
CA VAL A 110 6.38 -2.07 -0.69
C VAL A 110 5.51 -2.46 0.50
N ASP A 111 4.86 -3.60 0.39
CA ASP A 111 4.01 -4.16 1.45
C ASP A 111 4.60 -5.48 1.97
N ASN A 112 4.89 -5.52 3.26
CA ASN A 112 5.41 -6.71 3.93
C ASN A 112 4.24 -7.56 4.44
N LEU A 113 3.95 -8.64 3.74
CA LEU A 113 2.93 -9.62 4.14
C LEU A 113 3.49 -10.51 5.25
N THR A 114 2.73 -10.65 6.32
CA THR A 114 3.10 -11.55 7.43
C THR A 114 2.99 -13.01 6.99
N SER A 115 3.66 -13.93 7.67
CA SER A 115 3.59 -15.37 7.40
C SER A 115 2.18 -15.98 7.51
N ARG A 116 1.24 -15.24 8.12
CA ARG A 116 -0.17 -15.64 8.20
C ARG A 116 -0.96 -15.39 6.92
N LEU A 117 -0.39 -14.63 6.00
CA LEU A 117 -1.05 -14.19 4.77
C LEU A 117 -0.32 -14.78 3.56
N GLU A 118 -1.10 -15.21 2.60
CA GLU A 118 -0.65 -15.68 1.30
C GLU A 118 -1.31 -14.81 0.22
N TYR A 119 -0.49 -14.15 -0.60
CA TYR A 119 -1.00 -13.34 -1.70
C TYR A 119 -1.75 -14.22 -2.71
N ILE A 120 -2.92 -13.77 -3.15
CA ILE A 120 -3.68 -14.42 -4.23
C ILE A 120 -3.20 -13.82 -5.55
N GLU A 121 -2.58 -14.65 -6.40
CA GLU A 121 -2.09 -14.23 -7.71
C GLU A 121 -3.21 -13.59 -8.54
N ASP A 122 -2.84 -12.58 -9.34
CA ASP A 122 -3.73 -11.81 -10.21
C ASP A 122 -4.91 -11.12 -9.51
N SER A 123 -4.92 -11.07 -8.17
CA SER A 123 -5.95 -10.36 -7.41
C SER A 123 -5.73 -8.84 -7.34
N ALA A 124 -4.53 -8.36 -7.68
CA ALA A 124 -4.22 -6.96 -7.56
C ALA A 124 -4.82 -6.15 -8.70
N THR A 125 -5.43 -5.04 -8.32
CA THR A 125 -5.96 -4.01 -9.24
C THR A 125 -5.44 -2.64 -8.82
N SER A 126 -5.26 -1.75 -9.78
CA SER A 126 -4.81 -0.38 -9.55
C SER A 126 -5.52 0.58 -10.49
N ASP A 127 -5.70 1.81 -10.06
CA ASP A 127 -6.15 2.92 -10.92
C ASP A 127 -5.03 3.47 -11.81
N ARG A 128 -3.80 2.99 -11.65
CA ARG A 128 -2.62 3.40 -12.41
C ARG A 128 -1.86 2.18 -12.92
N ALA A 129 -1.29 2.33 -14.13
CA ALA A 129 -0.42 1.30 -14.70
C ALA A 129 0.87 1.13 -13.89
N GLY A 130 1.31 -0.11 -13.79
CA GLY A 130 2.51 -0.45 -13.06
C GLY A 130 2.82 -1.94 -13.11
N GLU A 131 3.84 -2.33 -12.37
CA GLU A 131 4.34 -3.70 -12.25
C GLU A 131 4.21 -4.17 -10.81
N ILE A 132 3.86 -5.45 -10.64
CA ILE A 132 3.80 -6.11 -9.34
C ILE A 132 4.88 -7.18 -9.28
N THR A 133 5.65 -7.16 -8.21
CA THR A 133 6.62 -8.22 -7.90
C THR A 133 6.35 -8.80 -6.54
N LEU A 134 6.53 -10.11 -6.40
CA LEU A 134 6.48 -10.84 -5.13
C LEU A 134 7.85 -11.42 -4.83
N GLU A 135 8.33 -11.19 -3.64
CA GLU A 135 9.56 -11.80 -3.12
C GLU A 135 9.23 -12.60 -1.86
N ASP A 136 9.54 -13.88 -1.88
CA ASP A 136 9.41 -14.72 -0.70
C ASP A 136 10.56 -14.43 0.27
N SER A 137 10.24 -14.28 1.54
CA SER A 137 11.22 -14.16 2.61
C SER A 137 11.49 -15.51 3.26
N ALA A 138 12.69 -15.68 3.80
CA ALA A 138 13.15 -16.92 4.43
C ALA A 138 12.30 -17.38 5.63
N GLU A 139 11.47 -16.49 6.19
CA GLU A 139 10.61 -16.78 7.35
C GLU A 139 9.14 -17.08 6.97
N GLY A 140 8.87 -17.36 5.69
CA GLY A 140 7.50 -17.63 5.20
C GLY A 140 6.63 -16.38 5.08
N SER A 141 7.21 -15.20 5.26
CA SER A 141 6.61 -13.92 4.90
C SER A 141 6.88 -13.62 3.43
N ALA A 142 6.15 -12.69 2.85
CA ALA A 142 6.34 -12.25 1.47
C ALA A 142 6.36 -10.72 1.38
N VAL A 143 7.10 -10.20 0.41
CA VAL A 143 7.16 -8.78 0.12
C VAL A 143 6.50 -8.52 -1.22
N LEU A 144 5.43 -7.76 -1.20
CA LEU A 144 4.69 -7.35 -2.40
C LEU A 144 5.10 -5.92 -2.77
N THR A 145 5.60 -5.74 -3.99
CA THR A 145 6.05 -4.43 -4.46
C THR A 145 5.20 -4.00 -5.65
N PHE A 146 4.66 -2.79 -5.57
CA PHE A 146 3.96 -2.10 -6.65
C PHE A 146 4.85 -0.97 -7.16
N GLN A 147 5.25 -1.03 -8.41
CA GLN A 147 6.01 0.02 -9.07
C GLN A 147 5.18 0.67 -10.16
N PHE A 148 5.00 1.99 -10.08
CA PHE A 148 4.16 2.73 -11.02
C PHE A 148 4.96 3.27 -12.20
N ASP A 149 4.39 3.19 -13.40
CA ASP A 149 5.02 3.63 -14.65
C ASP A 149 5.08 5.15 -14.80
N GLN A 150 4.13 5.86 -14.19
CA GLN A 150 3.95 7.28 -14.37
C GLN A 150 4.15 8.06 -13.06
N PRO A 151 4.71 9.25 -13.10
CA PRO A 151 4.82 10.11 -11.93
C PRO A 151 3.45 10.40 -11.30
N LEU A 152 3.40 10.47 -9.97
CA LEU A 152 2.23 10.91 -9.24
C LEU A 152 2.25 12.43 -9.12
N LEU A 153 1.41 13.10 -9.87
CA LEU A 153 1.34 14.56 -9.89
C LEU A 153 0.90 15.13 -8.54
N GLY A 154 1.26 16.39 -8.28
CA GLY A 154 0.84 17.11 -7.07
C GLY A 154 -0.68 17.18 -6.95
N GLY A 155 -1.19 16.97 -5.75
CA GLY A 155 -2.62 16.94 -5.44
C GLY A 155 -3.37 15.75 -6.06
N LYS A 156 -2.66 14.74 -6.59
CA LYS A 156 -3.26 13.50 -7.12
C LYS A 156 -2.99 12.34 -6.19
N GLY A 157 -3.89 11.39 -6.21
CA GLY A 157 -3.78 10.14 -5.47
C GLY A 157 -4.24 8.96 -6.29
N GLY A 158 -4.27 7.81 -5.63
CA GLY A 158 -4.74 6.58 -6.22
C GLY A 158 -4.91 5.47 -5.19
N ALA A 159 -5.28 4.28 -5.67
CA ALA A 159 -5.40 3.11 -4.83
C ALA A 159 -4.93 1.85 -5.54
N VAL A 160 -4.36 0.95 -4.76
CA VAL A 160 -4.11 -0.44 -5.14
C VAL A 160 -4.95 -1.33 -4.24
N THR A 161 -5.66 -2.27 -4.83
CA THR A 161 -6.43 -3.29 -4.11
C THR A 161 -5.85 -4.65 -4.43
N PHE A 162 -5.72 -5.51 -3.42
CA PHE A 162 -5.27 -6.89 -3.61
C PHE A 162 -5.87 -7.80 -2.54
N GLN A 163 -5.78 -9.10 -2.75
CA GLN A 163 -6.35 -10.09 -1.86
C GLN A 163 -5.28 -11.02 -1.30
N CYS A 164 -5.47 -11.42 -0.06
CA CYS A 164 -4.67 -12.45 0.61
C CYS A 164 -5.57 -13.50 1.23
N LYS A 165 -5.10 -14.74 1.22
CA LYS A 165 -5.70 -15.86 1.95
C LYS A 165 -5.05 -15.99 3.32
N VAL A 166 -5.83 -16.24 4.34
CA VAL A 166 -5.33 -16.54 5.68
C VAL A 166 -4.83 -17.98 5.73
N ARG A 167 -3.60 -18.16 6.18
CA ARG A 167 -2.98 -19.49 6.42
C ARG A 167 -3.39 -20.12 7.73
#